data_e0e34102b6dfe163f30391c3ae9d72c6
#
_entry.id   e0e34102b6dfe163f30391c3ae9d72c6
#
_cell.length_a   1.000
_cell.length_b   1.000
_cell.length_c   1.000
_cell.angle_alpha   90.00
_cell.angle_beta   90.00
_cell.angle_gamma   90.00
#
_symmetry.space_group_name_H-M   'P 1'
#
loop_
_entity.id
_entity.type
_entity.pdbx_description
1 polymer ?
#
loop_
_entity_poly.entity_id
_entity_poly.type
_entity_poly.pdbx_seq_one_letter_code
_entity_poly.pdbx_strand_id
1 'polypeptide(L)'
;MSFTGRTAVVTGGSRGIGRAICLELARRGANVVFSYAGNTAAAEATRKELEALGVQTRAVQGSVADPAAVKTLIDTAVKELGSLDILVNNAGITR
;
A
#
# COMPACT_ATOMS: atom_id res chain seq x y z
N MET A 1 -14.22 0.92 -13.47
CA MET A 1 -14.37 -0.03 -12.37
C MET A 1 -14.10 0.69 -11.06
N SER A 2 -14.94 0.47 -10.06
CA SER A 2 -14.79 1.13 -8.76
C SER A 2 -14.38 0.12 -7.69
N PHE A 3 -13.45 0.54 -6.83
CA PHE A 3 -13.04 -0.23 -5.67
C PHE A 3 -13.43 0.47 -4.36
N THR A 4 -14.42 1.34 -4.42
CA THR A 4 -14.87 2.09 -3.25
C THR A 4 -15.21 1.15 -2.09
N GLY A 5 -14.66 1.44 -0.92
CA GLY A 5 -14.87 0.62 0.28
C GLY A 5 -13.97 -0.61 0.38
N ARG A 6 -13.17 -0.89 -0.65
CA ARG A 6 -12.24 -2.01 -0.61
C ARG A 6 -10.87 -1.56 -0.15
N THR A 7 -10.09 -2.47 0.41
CA THR A 7 -8.74 -2.20 0.88
C THR A 7 -7.75 -3.01 0.08
N ALA A 8 -6.76 -2.33 -0.48
CA ALA A 8 -5.68 -2.94 -1.23
C ALA A 8 -4.39 -2.91 -0.42
N VAL A 9 -3.62 -3.98 -0.48
CA VAL A 9 -2.27 -4.05 0.09
C VAL A 9 -1.30 -4.15 -1.07
N VAL A 10 -0.32 -3.24 -1.11
CA VAL A 10 0.68 -3.19 -2.16
C VAL A 10 2.07 -3.28 -1.54
N THR A 11 2.84 -4.29 -1.90
CA THR A 11 4.21 -4.37 -1.43
C THR A 11 5.12 -3.51 -2.31
N GLY A 12 6.00 -2.72 -1.68
CA GLY A 12 6.91 -1.86 -2.41
C GLY A 12 6.22 -0.65 -3.05
N GLY A 13 5.31 0.00 -2.34
CA GLY A 13 4.47 1.06 -2.89
C GLY A 13 5.07 2.47 -2.86
N SER A 14 6.28 2.66 -2.33
CA SER A 14 6.80 4.02 -2.12
C SER A 14 7.26 4.73 -3.38
N ARG A 15 7.61 4.00 -4.43
CA ARG A 15 8.11 4.59 -5.68
C ARG A 15 7.93 3.63 -6.85
N GLY A 16 8.21 4.13 -8.06
CA GLY A 16 8.19 3.33 -9.28
C GLY A 16 6.84 2.74 -9.58
N ILE A 17 6.84 1.50 -10.04
CA ILE A 17 5.62 0.79 -10.43
C ILE A 17 4.67 0.64 -9.24
N GLY A 18 5.19 0.34 -8.06
CA GLY A 18 4.38 0.19 -6.86
C GLY A 18 3.60 1.45 -6.51
N ARG A 19 4.28 2.60 -6.60
CA ARG A 19 3.64 3.89 -6.37
C ARG A 19 2.53 4.14 -7.39
N ALA A 20 2.80 3.87 -8.67
CA ALA A 20 1.80 4.04 -9.72
C ALA A 20 0.57 3.16 -9.49
N ILE A 21 0.78 1.92 -9.04
CA ILE A 21 -0.31 1.01 -8.71
C ILE A 21 -1.14 1.55 -7.56
N CYS A 22 -0.48 2.05 -6.49
CA CYS A 22 -1.19 2.64 -5.36
C CYS A 22 -2.08 3.80 -5.79
N LEU A 23 -1.53 4.70 -6.62
CA LEU A 23 -2.28 5.86 -7.09
C LEU A 23 -3.48 5.45 -7.94
N GLU A 24 -3.30 4.47 -8.81
CA GLU A 24 -4.39 4.00 -9.65
C GLU A 24 -5.51 3.36 -8.82
N LEU A 25 -5.15 2.54 -7.85
CA LEU A 25 -6.13 1.93 -6.95
C LEU A 25 -6.91 2.99 -6.18
N ALA A 26 -6.21 4.00 -5.68
CA ALA A 26 -6.84 5.09 -4.93
C ALA A 26 -7.75 5.93 -5.81
N ARG A 27 -7.37 6.16 -7.07
CA ARG A 27 -8.24 6.87 -8.01
C ARG A 27 -9.54 6.13 -8.25
N ARG A 28 -9.53 4.81 -8.08
CA ARG A 28 -10.73 3.98 -8.21
C ARG A 28 -11.47 3.81 -6.90
N GLY A 29 -11.02 4.48 -5.85
CA GLY A 29 -11.70 4.51 -4.56
C GLY A 29 -11.20 3.54 -3.51
N ALA A 30 -10.17 2.75 -3.81
CA ALA A 30 -9.63 1.81 -2.83
C ALA A 30 -8.84 2.51 -1.74
N ASN A 31 -8.99 2.03 -0.51
CA ASN A 31 -8.06 2.37 0.55
C ASN A 31 -6.78 1.56 0.33
N VAL A 32 -5.63 2.12 0.63
CA VAL A 32 -4.35 1.50 0.28
C VAL A 32 -3.41 1.43 1.48
N VAL A 33 -2.94 0.21 1.76
CA VAL A 33 -1.84 -0.01 2.70
C VAL A 33 -0.66 -0.49 1.86
N PHE A 34 0.49 0.15 1.99
CA PHE A 34 1.66 -0.27 1.23
C PHE A 34 2.88 -0.41 2.12
N SER A 35 3.79 -1.29 1.71
CA SER A 35 5.05 -1.46 2.40
C SER A 35 6.17 -0.72 1.67
N TYR A 36 7.22 -0.38 2.40
CA TYR A 36 8.43 0.18 1.85
C TYR A 36 9.63 -0.28 2.67
N ALA A 37 10.79 -0.36 2.03
CA ALA A 37 11.98 -0.88 2.70
C ALA A 37 12.71 0.17 3.51
N GLY A 38 13.16 1.24 2.90
CA GLY A 38 14.01 2.19 3.62
C GLY A 38 13.82 3.66 3.30
N ASN A 39 13.15 4.02 2.22
CA ASN A 39 13.02 5.43 1.86
C ASN A 39 11.75 6.01 2.46
N THR A 40 11.86 6.46 3.72
CA THR A 40 10.74 7.02 4.44
C THR A 40 10.20 8.29 3.79
N ALA A 41 11.07 9.12 3.23
CA ALA A 41 10.61 10.35 2.56
C ALA A 41 9.74 10.04 1.35
N ALA A 42 10.14 9.05 0.54
CA ALA A 42 9.33 8.64 -0.62
C ALA A 42 8.01 8.02 -0.18
N ALA A 43 8.03 7.24 0.89
CA ALA A 43 6.81 6.64 1.44
C ALA A 43 5.84 7.71 1.93
N GLU A 44 6.33 8.72 2.64
CA GLU A 44 5.49 9.82 3.11
C GLU A 44 4.91 10.63 1.96
N ALA A 45 5.70 10.87 0.91
CA ALA A 45 5.21 11.58 -0.27
C ALA A 45 4.07 10.81 -0.93
N THR A 46 4.24 9.49 -1.10
CA THR A 46 3.20 8.65 -1.67
C THR A 46 1.94 8.63 -0.80
N ARG A 47 2.13 8.50 0.52
CA ARG A 47 1.00 8.49 1.45
C ARG A 47 0.19 9.78 1.35
N LYS A 48 0.85 10.92 1.28
CA LYS A 48 0.17 12.21 1.17
C LYS A 48 -0.59 12.33 -0.15
N GLU A 49 -0.03 11.83 -1.23
CA GLU A 49 -0.72 11.83 -2.52
C GLU A 49 -1.99 10.99 -2.48
N LEU A 50 -1.91 9.83 -1.81
CA LEU A 50 -3.08 8.95 -1.66
C LEU A 50 -4.16 9.62 -0.82
N GLU A 51 -3.77 10.26 0.28
CA GLU A 51 -4.72 11.00 1.11
C GLU A 51 -5.42 12.11 0.34
N ALA A 52 -4.69 12.77 -0.54
CA ALA A 52 -5.26 13.84 -1.37
C ALA A 52 -6.34 13.32 -2.32
N LEU A 53 -6.33 12.02 -2.62
CA LEU A 53 -7.36 11.39 -3.44
C LEU A 53 -8.59 10.99 -2.62
N GLY A 54 -8.57 11.22 -1.30
CA GLY A 54 -9.75 11.01 -0.46
C GLY A 54 -9.87 9.63 0.15
N VAL A 55 -8.86 8.77 0.02
CA VAL A 55 -8.90 7.43 0.58
C VAL A 55 -8.08 7.34 1.86
N GLN A 56 -8.34 6.31 2.67
CA GLN A 56 -7.50 6.00 3.82
C GLN A 56 -6.25 5.27 3.34
N THR A 57 -5.13 5.57 3.98
CA THR A 57 -3.86 4.97 3.58
C THR A 57 -2.94 4.79 4.78
N ARG A 58 -2.11 3.76 4.72
CA ARG A 58 -1.07 3.49 5.72
C ARG A 58 0.21 3.07 5.00
N ALA A 59 1.34 3.56 5.50
CA ALA A 59 2.65 3.16 5.01
C ALA A 59 3.33 2.34 6.11
N VAL A 60 3.77 1.14 5.79
CA VAL A 60 4.37 0.21 6.74
C VAL A 60 5.80 -0.08 6.32
N GLN A 61 6.76 0.25 7.17
CA GLN A 61 8.16 -0.05 6.88
C GLN A 61 8.44 -1.52 7.17
N GLY A 62 9.09 -2.19 6.24
CA GLY A 62 9.49 -3.57 6.41
C GLY A 62 9.80 -4.24 5.09
N SER A 63 10.69 -5.25 5.14
CA SER A 63 11.06 -6.03 3.98
C SER A 63 10.06 -7.17 3.76
N VAL A 64 9.69 -7.41 2.51
CA VAL A 64 8.83 -8.57 2.18
C VAL A 64 9.57 -9.90 2.40
N ALA A 65 10.88 -9.87 2.61
CA ALA A 65 11.65 -11.06 2.97
C ALA A 65 11.46 -11.42 4.45
N ASP A 66 10.92 -10.50 5.26
CA ASP A 66 10.69 -10.73 6.68
C ASP A 66 9.22 -11.11 6.90
N PRO A 67 8.93 -12.36 7.31
CA PRO A 67 7.56 -12.78 7.56
C PRO A 67 6.82 -11.92 8.59
N ALA A 68 7.52 -11.41 9.59
CA ALA A 68 6.90 -10.57 10.60
C ALA A 68 6.45 -9.23 10.01
N ALA A 69 7.22 -8.67 9.08
CA ALA A 69 6.85 -7.42 8.40
C ALA A 69 5.64 -7.64 7.51
N VAL A 70 5.58 -8.76 6.81
CA VAL A 70 4.43 -9.11 5.96
C VAL A 70 3.17 -9.26 6.82
N LYS A 71 3.30 -9.93 7.95
CA LYS A 71 2.17 -10.09 8.87
C LYS A 71 1.67 -8.74 9.37
N THR A 72 2.57 -7.84 9.74
CA THR A 72 2.21 -6.49 10.18
C THR A 72 1.46 -5.74 9.09
N LEU A 73 1.91 -5.86 7.85
CA LEU A 73 1.28 -5.21 6.71
C LEU A 73 -0.17 -5.68 6.54
N ILE A 74 -0.38 -6.98 6.57
CA ILE A 74 -1.71 -7.57 6.43
C ILE A 74 -2.59 -7.21 7.62
N ASP A 75 -2.05 -7.33 8.85
CA ASP A 75 -2.78 -6.99 10.06
C ASP A 75 -3.21 -5.51 10.05
N THR A 76 -2.37 -4.62 9.57
CA THR A 76 -2.70 -3.20 9.46
C THR A 76 -3.92 -3.00 8.55
N ALA A 77 -3.93 -3.67 7.40
CA ALA A 77 -5.05 -3.58 6.47
C ALA A 77 -6.35 -4.05 7.13
N VAL A 78 -6.32 -5.22 7.75
CA VAL A 78 -7.52 -5.82 8.33
C VAL A 78 -8.00 -5.05 9.56
N LYS A 79 -7.08 -4.70 10.46
CA LYS A 79 -7.46 -4.10 11.75
C LYS A 79 -7.76 -2.61 11.64
N GLU A 80 -7.03 -1.89 10.82
CA GLU A 80 -7.19 -0.44 10.75
C GLU A 80 -8.11 0.02 9.62
N LEU A 81 -8.15 -0.71 8.51
CA LEU A 81 -8.98 -0.35 7.36
C LEU A 81 -10.14 -1.31 7.13
N GLY A 82 -10.25 -2.35 7.95
CA GLY A 82 -11.42 -3.20 8.00
C GLY A 82 -11.42 -4.44 7.13
N SER A 83 -10.56 -4.51 6.12
CA SER A 83 -10.55 -5.67 5.21
C SER A 83 -9.25 -5.75 4.42
N LEU A 84 -9.07 -6.88 3.75
CA LEU A 84 -8.04 -7.07 2.74
C LEU A 84 -8.74 -7.67 1.52
N ASP A 85 -8.97 -6.87 0.51
CA ASP A 85 -9.70 -7.28 -0.68
C ASP A 85 -8.81 -7.49 -1.89
N ILE A 86 -7.70 -6.74 -1.97
CA ILE A 86 -6.80 -6.77 -3.11
C ILE A 86 -5.37 -6.85 -2.60
N LEU A 87 -4.60 -7.80 -3.11
CA LEU A 87 -3.19 -7.92 -2.76
C LEU A 87 -2.35 -7.80 -4.03
N VAL A 88 -1.45 -6.84 -4.05
CA VAL A 88 -0.51 -6.65 -5.15
C VAL A 88 0.91 -6.89 -4.64
N ASN A 89 1.52 -7.97 -5.08
CA ASN A 89 2.88 -8.33 -4.68
C ASN A 89 3.88 -7.75 -5.68
N ASN A 90 4.11 -6.44 -5.59
CA ASN A 90 5.00 -5.72 -6.49
C ASN A 90 6.47 -5.84 -6.08
N ALA A 91 6.75 -5.91 -4.78
CA ALA A 91 8.14 -5.93 -4.30
C ALA A 91 8.90 -7.18 -4.72
N GLY A 92 8.20 -8.22 -5.18
CA GLY A 92 8.85 -9.42 -5.70
C GLY A 92 9.34 -9.27 -7.14
N ILE A 93 9.00 -8.18 -7.81
CA ILE A 93 9.46 -7.91 -9.17
C ILE A 93 10.82 -7.23 -9.09
N THR A 94 11.84 -7.91 -9.54
CA THR A 94 13.21 -7.42 -9.46
C THR A 94 13.71 -6.98 -10.81
N ARG A 95 14.37 -5.81 -10.85
CA ARG A 95 15.02 -5.27 -12.04
C ARG A 95 16.30 -4.56 -11.69
#